data_326258816a266ebd5d0e7b9f4997b205
#
_entry.id   326258816a266ebd5d0e7b9f4997b205
#
_cell.length_a   1.000
_cell.length_b   1.000
_cell.length_c   1.000
_cell.angle_alpha   90.00
_cell.angle_beta   90.00
_cell.angle_gamma   90.00
#
_symmetry.space_group_name_H-M   'P 1'
#
loop_
_entity.id
_entity.type
_entity.pdbx_description
1 polymer ?
#
loop_
_entity_poly.entity_id
_entity_poly.type
_entity_poly.pdbx_seq_one_letter_code
_entity_poly.pdbx_strand_id
1 'polypeptide(L)'
;MQSYEPLLRAFSENHINYLIVGGVAVNLHGYPRFTNDLDILLTLDQENLKKMAELMDRMGYQQRLPVSIQELSDEQKARGFIEEKGLTAYSFIHDKYPQFNVDVLVAQSIDFEKFSKHTMRAEVWNIDVPVVSIDDLIAMKKNSDREKDIQDIVALLELKGL
;
A
#
# COMPACT_ATOMS: atom_id res chain seq x y z
N MET A 1 -19.90 1.60 -0.72
CA MET A 1 -18.67 1.15 -1.42
C MET A 1 -18.67 -0.37 -1.50
N GLN A 2 -18.58 -0.92 -2.70
CA GLN A 2 -18.60 -2.37 -2.90
C GLN A 2 -17.23 -2.94 -3.28
N SER A 3 -16.27 -2.06 -3.55
CA SER A 3 -14.91 -2.44 -3.94
C SER A 3 -13.95 -1.27 -3.70
N TYR A 4 -12.67 -1.47 -3.96
CA TYR A 4 -11.67 -0.39 -3.93
C TYR A 4 -11.72 0.52 -5.17
N GLU A 5 -12.60 0.26 -6.14
CA GLU A 5 -12.68 1.07 -7.37
C GLU A 5 -12.80 2.57 -7.12
N PRO A 6 -13.75 3.05 -6.27
CA PRO A 6 -13.88 4.49 -6.04
C PRO A 6 -12.60 5.11 -5.47
N LEU A 7 -11.92 4.39 -4.59
CA LEU A 7 -10.68 4.87 -3.97
C LEU A 7 -9.53 4.93 -4.97
N LEU A 8 -9.31 3.86 -5.74
CA LEU A 8 -8.25 3.84 -6.74
C LEU A 8 -8.49 4.87 -7.85
N ARG A 9 -9.73 5.07 -8.23
CA ARG A 9 -10.10 6.12 -9.17
C ARG A 9 -9.77 7.50 -8.61
N ALA A 10 -10.09 7.74 -7.34
CA ALA A 10 -9.76 9.00 -6.67
C ALA A 10 -8.25 9.21 -6.57
N PHE A 11 -7.47 8.16 -6.30
CA PHE A 11 -6.00 8.25 -6.32
C PHE A 11 -5.49 8.72 -7.66
N SER A 12 -6.02 8.17 -8.74
CA SER A 12 -5.65 8.54 -10.12
C SER A 12 -6.03 9.99 -10.41
N GLU A 13 -7.25 10.38 -10.11
CA GLU A 13 -7.77 11.73 -10.39
C GLU A 13 -7.06 12.82 -9.59
N ASN A 14 -6.58 12.49 -8.39
CA ASN A 14 -5.89 13.44 -7.52
C ASN A 14 -4.36 13.32 -7.60
N HIS A 15 -3.85 12.54 -8.54
CA HIS A 15 -2.41 12.37 -8.78
C HIS A 15 -1.63 11.96 -7.51
N ILE A 16 -2.19 11.03 -6.75
CA ILE A 16 -1.49 10.45 -5.60
C ILE A 16 -0.33 9.59 -6.11
N ASN A 17 0.85 9.79 -5.58
CA ASN A 17 2.00 8.93 -5.85
C ASN A 17 1.98 7.75 -4.89
N TYR A 18 1.61 6.59 -5.39
CA TYR A 18 1.47 5.37 -4.60
C TYR A 18 1.91 4.14 -5.39
N LEU A 19 2.04 3.03 -4.69
CA LEU A 19 2.41 1.75 -5.27
C LEU A 19 1.65 0.66 -4.50
N ILE A 20 0.90 -0.18 -5.20
CA ILE A 20 0.17 -1.28 -4.55
C ILE A 20 1.15 -2.39 -4.20
N VAL A 21 1.10 -2.84 -2.95
CA VAL A 21 1.89 -3.95 -2.42
C VAL A 21 0.95 -4.94 -1.72
N GLY A 22 1.48 -5.92 -1.02
CA GLY A 22 0.69 -6.84 -0.20
C GLY A 22 -0.23 -7.76 -0.99
N GLY A 23 -1.35 -8.16 -0.37
CA GLY A 23 -2.27 -9.14 -0.93
C GLY A 23 -2.94 -8.73 -2.21
N VAL A 24 -3.30 -7.44 -2.35
CA VAL A 24 -3.91 -6.94 -3.59
C VAL A 24 -2.90 -7.02 -4.74
N ALA A 25 -1.62 -6.74 -4.48
CA ALA A 25 -0.57 -6.90 -5.49
C ALA A 25 -0.47 -8.37 -5.94
N VAL A 26 -0.54 -9.32 -5.02
CA VAL A 26 -0.55 -10.75 -5.35
C VAL A 26 -1.70 -11.07 -6.30
N ASN A 27 -2.90 -10.56 -5.99
CA ASN A 27 -4.07 -10.73 -6.86
C ASN A 27 -3.85 -10.14 -8.25
N LEU A 28 -3.28 -8.95 -8.32
CA LEU A 28 -3.06 -8.24 -9.59
C LEU A 28 -1.97 -8.89 -10.44
N HIS A 29 -1.06 -9.64 -9.83
CA HIS A 29 -0.10 -10.46 -10.57
C HIS A 29 -0.69 -11.75 -11.11
N GLY A 30 -1.89 -12.12 -10.70
CA GLY A 30 -2.60 -13.27 -11.27
C GLY A 30 -2.91 -14.40 -10.31
N TYR A 31 -2.61 -14.26 -9.01
CA TYR A 31 -2.97 -15.26 -8.00
C TYR A 31 -4.19 -14.78 -7.20
N PRO A 32 -5.39 -15.28 -7.53
CA PRO A 32 -6.60 -14.88 -6.81
C PRO A 32 -6.62 -15.51 -5.41
N ARG A 33 -6.71 -14.67 -4.40
CA ARG A 33 -6.92 -15.07 -3.02
C ARG A 33 -7.60 -13.95 -2.25
N PHE A 34 -8.19 -14.29 -1.13
CA PHE A 34 -8.83 -13.30 -0.27
C PHE A 34 -7.77 -12.39 0.39
N THR A 35 -8.08 -11.11 0.44
CA THR A 35 -7.27 -10.13 1.16
C THR A 35 -8.20 -9.10 1.80
N ASN A 36 -7.87 -8.69 3.03
CA ASN A 36 -8.72 -7.78 3.81
C ASN A 36 -8.45 -6.31 3.54
N ASP A 37 -7.17 -5.95 3.34
CA ASP A 37 -6.74 -4.55 3.32
C ASP A 37 -6.07 -4.22 2.01
N LEU A 38 -6.11 -2.94 1.66
CA LEU A 38 -5.29 -2.42 0.58
C LEU A 38 -3.99 -1.91 1.17
N ASP A 39 -2.89 -2.58 0.88
CA ASP A 39 -1.56 -2.17 1.31
C ASP A 39 -0.90 -1.37 0.21
N ILE A 40 -0.41 -0.19 0.56
CA ILE A 40 0.26 0.70 -0.39
C ILE A 40 1.55 1.27 0.19
N LEU A 41 2.43 1.70 -0.72
CA LEU A 41 3.51 2.62 -0.40
C LEU A 41 3.12 4.00 -0.91
N LEU A 42 3.64 5.03 -0.28
CA LEU A 42 3.49 6.43 -0.70
C LEU A 42 4.86 7.07 -0.80
N THR A 43 5.04 8.01 -1.73
CA THR A 43 6.16 8.95 -1.57
C THR A 43 5.86 9.82 -0.35
N LEU A 44 6.83 9.94 0.55
CA LEU A 44 6.63 10.59 1.84
C LEU A 44 6.95 12.09 1.83
N ASP A 45 6.89 12.74 0.66
CA ASP A 45 7.02 14.18 0.55
C ASP A 45 5.75 14.89 1.05
N GLN A 46 5.90 16.12 1.50
CA GLN A 46 4.80 16.88 2.09
C GLN A 46 3.62 17.04 1.15
N GLU A 47 3.87 17.30 -0.13
CA GLU A 47 2.80 17.50 -1.12
C GLU A 47 1.95 16.25 -1.26
N ASN A 48 2.58 15.09 -1.44
CA ASN A 48 1.87 13.82 -1.63
C ASN A 48 1.08 13.44 -0.36
N LEU A 49 1.69 13.58 0.82
CA LEU A 49 1.03 13.25 2.08
C LEU A 49 -0.14 14.18 2.38
N LYS A 50 -0.01 15.47 2.02
CA LYS A 50 -1.11 16.43 2.16
C LYS A 50 -2.28 16.05 1.27
N LYS A 51 -2.02 15.74 -0.01
CA LYS A 51 -3.05 15.28 -0.94
C LYS A 51 -3.74 14.03 -0.42
N MET A 52 -2.96 13.08 0.09
CA MET A 52 -3.49 11.83 0.62
C MET A 52 -4.40 12.08 1.82
N ALA A 53 -3.94 12.88 2.78
CA ALA A 53 -4.72 13.20 3.97
C ALA A 53 -6.07 13.87 3.62
N GLU A 54 -6.04 14.86 2.74
CA GLU A 54 -7.23 15.57 2.30
C GLU A 54 -8.19 14.65 1.54
N LEU A 55 -7.66 13.79 0.66
CA LEU A 55 -8.47 12.85 -0.10
C LEU A 55 -9.16 11.83 0.80
N MET A 56 -8.41 11.24 1.72
CA MET A 56 -8.96 10.23 2.63
C MET A 56 -10.05 10.82 3.52
N ASP A 57 -9.86 12.06 3.99
CA ASP A 57 -10.89 12.76 4.76
C ASP A 57 -12.17 12.96 3.94
N ARG A 58 -12.05 13.42 2.70
CA ARG A 58 -13.21 13.60 1.81
C ARG A 58 -13.95 12.29 1.53
N MET A 59 -13.23 11.17 1.52
CA MET A 59 -13.82 9.87 1.24
C MET A 59 -14.36 9.15 2.49
N GLY A 60 -14.32 9.81 3.64
CA GLY A 60 -14.89 9.27 4.88
C GLY A 60 -13.95 8.35 5.66
N TYR A 61 -12.66 8.39 5.37
CA TYR A 61 -11.66 7.63 6.11
C TYR A 61 -11.15 8.42 7.31
N GLN A 62 -10.81 7.70 8.35
CA GLN A 62 -10.19 8.26 9.56
C GLN A 62 -8.85 7.59 9.79
N GLN A 63 -7.87 8.36 10.24
CA GLN A 63 -6.59 7.83 10.66
C GLN A 63 -6.74 7.06 11.97
N ARG A 64 -6.08 5.92 12.07
CA ARG A 64 -6.10 5.09 13.27
C ARG A 64 -5.23 5.67 14.40
N LEU A 65 -4.13 6.30 14.02
CA LEU A 65 -3.17 6.86 14.96
C LEU A 65 -3.49 8.33 15.26
N PRO A 66 -3.14 8.82 16.47
CA PRO A 66 -3.37 10.23 16.82
C PRO A 66 -2.33 11.18 16.22
N VAL A 67 -1.60 10.76 15.20
CA VAL A 67 -0.56 11.54 14.52
C VAL A 67 -0.99 11.75 13.07
N SER A 68 -0.77 12.95 12.53
CA SER A 68 -1.02 13.21 11.11
C SER A 68 -0.04 12.45 10.23
N ILE A 69 -0.51 11.92 9.11
CA ILE A 69 0.36 11.26 8.13
C ILE A 69 1.45 12.22 7.62
N GLN A 70 1.19 13.52 7.62
CA GLN A 70 2.14 14.53 7.17
C GLN A 70 3.41 14.58 8.02
N GLU A 71 3.38 14.08 9.26
CA GLU A 71 4.58 13.95 10.08
C GLU A 71 5.57 12.93 9.52
N LEU A 72 5.12 12.01 8.68
CA LEU A 72 6.01 11.04 8.01
C LEU A 72 6.87 11.69 6.93
N SER A 73 6.63 12.95 6.57
CA SER A 73 7.49 13.67 5.65
C SER A 73 8.87 14.00 6.23
N ASP A 74 8.98 13.98 7.55
CA ASP A 74 10.27 14.08 8.24
C ASP A 74 10.81 12.66 8.42
N GLU A 75 11.88 12.32 7.69
CA GLU A 75 12.43 10.97 7.71
C GLU A 75 12.88 10.53 9.09
N GLN A 76 13.44 11.45 9.90
CA GLN A 76 13.84 11.12 11.26
C GLN A 76 12.64 10.75 12.13
N LYS A 77 11.55 11.50 12.00
CA LYS A 77 10.30 11.17 12.72
C LYS A 77 9.74 9.83 12.25
N ALA A 78 9.70 9.59 10.94
CA ALA A 78 9.22 8.33 10.38
C ALA A 78 10.04 7.15 10.91
N ARG A 79 11.36 7.26 10.89
CA ARG A 79 12.24 6.21 11.43
C ARG A 79 12.07 6.04 12.94
N GLY A 80 11.87 7.14 13.67
CA GLY A 80 11.60 7.10 15.11
C GLY A 80 10.32 6.35 15.43
N PHE A 81 9.25 6.58 14.67
CA PHE A 81 8.00 5.83 14.84
C PHE A 81 8.18 4.33 14.61
N ILE A 82 9.00 3.95 13.62
CA ILE A 82 9.30 2.55 13.34
C ILE A 82 10.14 1.93 14.46
N GLU A 83 11.23 2.57 14.82
CA GLU A 83 12.22 2.02 15.76
C GLU A 83 11.77 2.06 17.21
N GLU A 84 11.14 3.16 17.63
CA GLU A 84 10.75 3.37 19.02
C GLU A 84 9.34 2.89 19.34
N LYS A 85 8.43 2.97 18.38
CA LYS A 85 7.00 2.66 18.55
C LYS A 85 6.55 1.41 17.81
N GLY A 86 7.43 0.79 17.04
CA GLY A 86 7.09 -0.41 16.27
C GLY A 86 6.07 -0.17 15.17
N LEU A 87 5.99 1.06 14.65
CA LEU A 87 5.02 1.40 13.61
C LEU A 87 5.39 0.71 12.30
N THR A 88 4.56 -0.25 11.88
CA THR A 88 4.73 -0.95 10.60
C THR A 88 3.87 -0.34 9.52
N ALA A 89 2.64 0.03 9.84
CA ALA A 89 1.69 0.59 8.90
C ALA A 89 0.96 1.79 9.50
N TYR A 90 0.75 2.81 8.68
CA TYR A 90 -0.13 3.91 9.00
C TYR A 90 -1.48 3.60 8.35
N SER A 91 -2.52 3.40 9.17
CA SER A 91 -3.80 2.86 8.70
C SER A 91 -4.88 3.91 8.64
N PHE A 92 -5.67 3.84 7.56
CA PHE A 92 -6.92 4.58 7.40
C PHE A 92 -8.08 3.61 7.48
N ILE A 93 -9.07 3.93 8.28
CA ILE A 93 -10.25 3.10 8.55
C ILE A 93 -11.49 3.87 8.13
N HIS A 94 -12.43 3.17 7.49
CA HIS A 94 -13.72 3.74 7.12
C HIS A 94 -14.80 3.17 8.05
N ASP A 95 -15.46 4.02 8.84
CA ASP A 95 -16.46 3.58 9.80
C ASP A 95 -17.62 2.83 9.14
N LYS A 96 -18.05 3.31 7.99
CA LYS A 96 -19.17 2.75 7.26
C LYS A 96 -18.78 1.48 6.46
N TYR A 97 -17.52 1.37 6.05
CA TYR A 97 -17.02 0.28 5.22
C TYR A 97 -15.72 -0.29 5.80
N PRO A 98 -15.79 -0.94 6.98
CA PRO A 98 -14.58 -1.41 7.66
C PRO A 98 -13.82 -2.49 6.90
N GLN A 99 -14.43 -3.09 5.88
CA GLN A 99 -13.78 -4.06 5.01
C GLN A 99 -12.85 -3.41 3.98
N PHE A 100 -12.84 -2.08 3.86
CA PHE A 100 -12.02 -1.36 2.87
C PHE A 100 -10.97 -0.47 3.54
N ASN A 101 -10.23 -1.02 4.47
CA ASN A 101 -9.13 -0.32 5.12
C ASN A 101 -7.93 -0.15 4.18
N VAL A 102 -7.14 0.89 4.44
CA VAL A 102 -5.93 1.18 3.67
C VAL A 102 -4.76 1.27 4.64
N ASP A 103 -3.72 0.50 4.37
CA ASP A 103 -2.49 0.49 5.16
C ASP A 103 -1.33 1.03 4.34
N VAL A 104 -0.72 2.09 4.83
CA VAL A 104 0.52 2.64 4.25
C VAL A 104 1.69 2.01 4.99
N LEU A 105 2.50 1.20 4.29
CA LEU A 105 3.66 0.55 4.90
C LEU A 105 4.79 1.57 5.00
N VAL A 106 5.16 1.95 6.23
CA VAL A 106 6.02 3.12 6.48
C VAL A 106 7.47 2.85 6.10
N ALA A 107 8.06 1.77 6.58
CA ALA A 107 9.47 1.45 6.31
C ALA A 107 9.74 1.31 4.81
N GLN A 108 8.87 0.59 4.11
CA GLN A 108 9.00 0.38 2.67
C GLN A 108 8.74 1.68 1.89
N SER A 109 7.86 2.57 2.41
CA SER A 109 7.62 3.87 1.79
C SER A 109 8.84 4.79 1.84
N ILE A 110 9.69 4.67 2.86
CA ILE A 110 10.97 5.38 2.92
C ILE A 110 11.83 5.02 1.71
N ASP A 111 11.76 3.77 1.26
CA ASP A 111 12.48 3.26 0.11
C ASP A 111 11.65 3.25 -1.19
N PHE A 112 10.65 4.12 -1.28
CA PHE A 112 9.70 4.16 -2.41
C PHE A 112 10.40 4.17 -3.77
N GLU A 113 11.44 4.99 -3.95
CA GLU A 113 12.17 5.07 -5.22
C GLU A 113 12.73 3.72 -5.65
N LYS A 114 13.28 2.97 -4.70
CA LYS A 114 13.82 1.63 -4.98
C LYS A 114 12.77 0.71 -5.59
N PHE A 115 11.58 0.68 -4.98
CA PHE A 115 10.50 -0.20 -5.44
C PHE A 115 9.81 0.31 -6.70
N SER A 116 9.78 1.62 -6.90
CA SER A 116 9.11 2.22 -8.07
C SER A 116 9.87 2.00 -9.38
N LYS A 117 11.17 1.67 -9.32
CA LYS A 117 11.99 1.45 -10.53
C LYS A 117 11.50 0.28 -11.39
N HIS A 118 10.85 -0.69 -10.78
CA HIS A 118 10.39 -1.90 -11.46
C HIS A 118 8.86 -2.03 -11.42
N THR A 119 8.17 -0.91 -11.30
CA THR A 119 6.71 -0.89 -11.21
C THR A 119 6.06 -1.57 -12.41
N MET A 120 5.12 -2.47 -12.14
CA MET A 120 4.21 -2.99 -13.13
C MET A 120 2.98 -2.06 -13.20
N ARG A 121 2.46 -1.84 -14.40
CA ARG A 121 1.19 -1.12 -14.56
C ARG A 121 0.09 -2.13 -14.83
N ALA A 122 -0.96 -2.13 -14.04
CA ALA A 122 -2.11 -2.99 -14.22
C ALA A 122 -3.33 -2.14 -14.56
N GLU A 123 -4.15 -2.61 -15.49
CA GLU A 123 -5.41 -1.95 -15.81
C GLU A 123 -6.54 -2.64 -15.05
N VAL A 124 -7.19 -1.92 -14.15
CA VAL A 124 -8.29 -2.41 -13.32
C VAL A 124 -9.42 -1.38 -13.38
N TRP A 125 -10.62 -1.79 -13.74
CA TRP A 125 -11.77 -0.89 -13.91
C TRP A 125 -11.48 0.30 -14.84
N ASN A 126 -10.70 0.08 -15.90
CA ASN A 126 -10.23 1.13 -16.81
C ASN A 126 -9.36 2.19 -16.11
N ILE A 127 -8.75 1.84 -14.98
CA ILE A 127 -7.80 2.67 -14.26
C ILE A 127 -6.43 2.02 -14.36
N ASP A 128 -5.42 2.82 -14.70
CA ASP A 128 -4.04 2.37 -14.71
C ASP A 128 -3.48 2.49 -13.29
N VAL A 129 -3.20 1.35 -12.64
CA VAL A 129 -2.74 1.31 -11.26
C VAL A 129 -1.29 0.81 -11.19
N PRO A 130 -0.42 1.48 -10.38
CA PRO A 130 0.96 1.04 -10.20
C PRO A 130 1.03 -0.09 -9.17
N VAL A 131 1.72 -1.17 -9.55
CA VAL A 131 1.86 -2.36 -8.71
C VAL A 131 3.34 -2.69 -8.57
N VAL A 132 3.77 -3.07 -7.38
CA VAL A 132 5.14 -3.52 -7.14
C VAL A 132 5.45 -4.74 -8.02
N SER A 133 6.70 -4.86 -8.49
CA SER A 133 7.11 -6.01 -9.28
C SER A 133 6.99 -7.32 -8.50
N ILE A 134 6.89 -8.45 -9.22
CA ILE A 134 6.87 -9.77 -8.59
C ILE A 134 8.12 -9.97 -7.72
N ASP A 135 9.28 -9.61 -8.23
CA ASP A 135 10.55 -9.81 -7.52
C ASP A 135 10.60 -9.01 -6.21
N ASP A 136 10.21 -7.74 -6.26
CA ASP A 136 10.16 -6.91 -5.06
C ASP A 136 9.09 -7.38 -4.08
N LEU A 137 7.95 -7.84 -4.58
CA LEU A 137 6.89 -8.39 -3.74
C LEU A 137 7.35 -9.64 -3.00
N ILE A 138 8.04 -10.54 -3.69
CA ILE A 138 8.64 -11.73 -3.08
C ILE A 138 9.66 -11.32 -2.00
N ALA A 139 10.51 -10.35 -2.30
CA ALA A 139 11.51 -9.86 -1.36
C ALA A 139 10.86 -9.31 -0.08
N MET A 140 9.78 -8.54 -0.22
CA MET A 140 9.03 -8.01 0.92
C MET A 140 8.45 -9.11 1.80
N LYS A 141 8.00 -10.22 1.19
CA LYS A 141 7.36 -11.33 1.91
C LYS A 141 8.34 -12.30 2.55
N LYS A 142 9.59 -12.36 2.07
CA LYS A 142 10.61 -13.28 2.58
C LYS A 142 10.95 -13.06 4.05
N ASN A 143 10.73 -11.86 4.58
CA ASN A 143 11.03 -11.53 5.97
C ASN A 143 9.88 -11.85 6.91
N SER A 144 8.81 -12.47 6.41
CA SER A 144 7.63 -12.82 7.20
C SER A 144 7.59 -14.32 7.48
N ASP A 145 7.24 -14.66 8.72
CA ASP A 145 7.03 -16.05 9.14
C ASP A 145 5.59 -16.52 8.96
N ARG A 146 4.71 -15.64 8.45
CA ARG A 146 3.30 -16.00 8.28
C ARG A 146 3.12 -17.00 7.15
N GLU A 147 2.31 -18.04 7.42
CA GLU A 147 2.05 -19.09 6.44
C GLU A 147 1.49 -18.56 5.11
N LYS A 148 0.58 -17.57 5.19
CA LYS A 148 0.01 -16.98 3.98
C LYS A 148 1.05 -16.29 3.11
N ASP A 149 2.10 -15.71 3.70
CA ASP A 149 3.18 -15.08 2.95
C ASP A 149 4.08 -16.11 2.28
N ILE A 150 4.29 -17.25 2.93
CA ILE A 150 5.01 -18.38 2.33
C ILE A 150 4.22 -18.92 1.13
N GLN A 151 2.90 -19.09 1.28
CA GLN A 151 2.03 -19.51 0.19
C GLN A 151 2.04 -18.51 -0.97
N ASP A 152 2.03 -17.22 -0.67
CA ASP A 152 2.12 -16.16 -1.68
C ASP A 152 3.43 -16.24 -2.45
N ILE A 153 4.57 -16.47 -1.76
CA ILE A 153 5.87 -16.61 -2.40
C ILE A 153 5.87 -17.78 -3.39
N VAL A 154 5.32 -18.93 -2.97
CA VAL A 154 5.22 -20.10 -3.85
C VAL A 154 4.38 -19.77 -5.09
N ALA A 155 3.21 -19.14 -4.90
CA ALA A 155 2.33 -18.75 -6.00
C ALA A 155 3.01 -17.77 -6.95
N LEU A 156 3.72 -16.78 -6.42
CA LEU A 156 4.42 -15.77 -7.21
C LEU A 156 5.57 -16.39 -8.01
N LEU A 157 6.29 -17.33 -7.42
CA LEU A 157 7.35 -18.06 -8.12
C LEU A 157 6.78 -18.89 -9.26
N GLU A 158 5.64 -19.53 -9.07
CA GLU A 158 4.95 -20.26 -10.13
C GLU A 158 4.53 -19.34 -11.27
N LEU A 159 4.02 -18.15 -10.95
CA LEU A 159 3.65 -17.14 -11.95
C LEU A 159 4.85 -16.68 -12.77
N LYS A 160 6.04 -16.68 -12.20
CA LYS A 160 7.28 -16.39 -12.92
C LYS A 160 7.75 -17.55 -13.80
N GLY A 161 7.14 -18.72 -13.69
CA GLY A 161 7.57 -19.92 -14.41
C GLY A 161 8.73 -20.65 -13.77
N LEU A 162 8.89 -20.52 -12.47
CA LEU A 162 9.96 -21.18 -11.71
C LEU A 162 9.47 -22.40 -10.95
#